data_6076706f6b9717eff2e8343295ed3c29
#
_entry.id   6076706f6b9717eff2e8343295ed3c29
#
_cell.length_a   1.000
_cell.length_b   1.000
_cell.length_c   1.000
_cell.angle_alpha   90.00
_cell.angle_beta   90.00
_cell.angle_gamma   90.00
#
_symmetry.space_group_name_H-M   'P 1'
#
loop_
_entity.id
_entity.type
_entity.pdbx_description
1 polymer ?
#
loop_
_entity_poly.entity_id
_entity_poly.type
_entity_poly.pdbx_seq_one_letter_code
_entity_poly.pdbx_strand_id
1 'polypeptide(L)'
;MATIKTPQGGGIIIFTVIISMLLMMVPLADNLRFARPEWVLMTLIYWAMALPHRVGVGYAWFSGLLMDVLMGGSLGVEAFSYAFVIYLVLRFHLQLRQYPLWQQAVSIMTMVLLVNIPAVLMSSSHVSWYMWLSVITTTLLWPIAYAFLRAIRRTFNVS
;
A
#
# COMPACT_ATOMS: atom_id res chain seq x y z
N MET A 1 -4.50 -23.98 -30.98
CA MET A 1 -3.53 -24.12 -29.89
C MET A 1 -3.62 -22.86 -29.04
N ALA A 2 -4.18 -22.99 -27.83
CA ALA A 2 -4.18 -21.88 -26.88
C ALA A 2 -2.75 -21.74 -26.35
N THR A 3 -2.05 -20.67 -26.76
CA THR A 3 -0.78 -20.29 -26.15
C THR A 3 -1.05 -19.94 -24.70
N ILE A 4 -0.66 -20.80 -23.79
CA ILE A 4 -0.62 -20.53 -22.36
C ILE A 4 0.39 -19.38 -22.20
N LYS A 5 -0.10 -18.14 -22.12
CA LYS A 5 0.73 -16.99 -21.76
C LYS A 5 1.28 -17.28 -20.37
N THR A 6 2.56 -17.59 -20.29
CA THR A 6 3.24 -17.67 -19.01
C THR A 6 3.04 -16.35 -18.27
N PRO A 7 2.63 -16.39 -16.99
CA PRO A 7 2.39 -15.19 -16.23
C PRO A 7 3.68 -14.38 -16.13
N GLN A 8 3.74 -13.24 -16.84
CA GLN A 8 4.92 -12.39 -16.89
C GLN A 8 4.76 -11.22 -15.91
N GLY A 9 5.88 -10.81 -15.29
CA GLY A 9 5.94 -9.57 -14.53
C GLY A 9 5.86 -9.69 -13.00
N GLY A 10 5.94 -10.89 -12.41
CA GLY A 10 6.02 -11.05 -10.95
C GLY A 10 7.21 -10.31 -10.33
N GLY A 11 8.35 -10.30 -11.02
CA GLY A 11 9.53 -9.55 -10.60
C GLY A 11 9.33 -8.04 -10.53
N ILE A 12 8.47 -7.48 -11.40
CA ILE A 12 8.17 -6.03 -11.41
C ILE A 12 7.31 -5.66 -10.19
N ILE A 13 6.37 -6.53 -9.80
CA ILE A 13 5.58 -6.33 -8.58
C ILE A 13 6.51 -6.28 -7.37
N ILE A 14 7.39 -7.27 -7.24
CA ILE A 14 8.38 -7.33 -6.15
C ILE A 14 9.29 -6.09 -6.18
N PHE A 15 9.80 -5.72 -7.36
CA PHE A 15 10.68 -4.58 -7.53
C PHE A 15 10.02 -3.25 -7.10
N THR A 16 8.75 -3.02 -7.49
CA THR A 16 8.01 -1.82 -7.10
C THR A 16 7.72 -1.78 -5.60
N VAL A 17 7.45 -2.94 -4.98
CA VAL A 17 7.26 -3.04 -3.53
C VAL A 17 8.57 -2.77 -2.79
N ILE A 18 9.70 -3.29 -3.27
CA ILE A 18 11.02 -3.00 -2.68
C ILE A 18 11.33 -1.50 -2.78
N ILE A 19 11.10 -0.88 -3.94
CA ILE A 19 11.29 0.57 -4.08
C ILE A 19 10.41 1.34 -3.10
N SER A 20 9.16 0.96 -2.94
CA SER A 20 8.27 1.64 -1.98
C SER A 20 8.73 1.45 -0.53
N MET A 21 9.31 0.29 -0.18
CA MET A 21 9.95 0.08 1.13
C MET A 21 11.16 0.99 1.33
N LEU A 22 12.01 1.12 0.32
CA LEU A 22 13.16 2.03 0.35
C LEU A 22 12.72 3.49 0.51
N LEU A 23 11.65 3.91 -0.18
CA LEU A 23 11.06 5.24 -0.01
C LEU A 23 10.55 5.48 1.42
N MET A 24 10.01 4.45 2.06
CA MET A 24 9.62 4.53 3.48
C MET A 24 10.82 4.69 4.41
N MET A 25 12.01 4.21 4.03
CA MET A 25 13.23 4.30 4.85
C MET A 25 13.95 5.64 4.68
N VAL A 26 13.65 6.43 3.63
CA VAL A 26 14.32 7.71 3.40
C VAL A 26 14.11 8.62 4.62
N PRO A 27 15.19 9.10 5.27
CA PRO A 27 15.07 10.01 6.39
C PRO A 27 14.54 11.37 5.89
N LEU A 28 13.36 11.73 6.34
CA LEU A 28 12.78 13.06 6.12
C LEU A 28 13.19 13.97 7.28
N ALA A 29 13.29 15.28 7.00
CA ALA A 29 13.50 16.27 8.05
C ALA A 29 12.40 16.14 9.13
N ASP A 30 12.74 16.45 10.39
CA ASP A 30 11.87 16.22 11.54
C ASP A 30 10.45 16.80 11.36
N ASN A 31 10.35 17.95 10.71
CA ASN A 31 9.08 18.61 10.42
C ASN A 31 8.22 17.88 9.38
N LEU A 32 8.84 17.10 8.48
CA LEU A 32 8.17 16.36 7.39
C LEU A 32 7.99 14.88 7.71
N ARG A 33 8.58 14.40 8.79
CA ARG A 33 8.54 12.99 9.19
C ARG A 33 7.10 12.49 9.35
N PHE A 34 6.22 13.32 9.86
CA PHE A 34 4.81 12.99 10.08
C PHE A 34 3.95 13.07 8.81
N ALA A 35 4.44 13.74 7.77
CA ALA A 35 3.76 13.84 6.48
C ALA A 35 4.20 12.73 5.51
N ARG A 36 4.88 11.68 5.99
CA ARG A 36 5.35 10.57 5.17
C ARG A 36 4.17 9.80 4.61
N PRO A 37 4.05 9.68 3.26
CA PRO A 37 3.00 8.87 2.64
C PRO A 37 3.25 7.38 2.88
N GLU A 38 2.18 6.60 2.90
CA GLU A 38 2.20 5.13 3.01
C GLU A 38 2.52 4.48 1.64
N TRP A 39 3.77 4.65 1.18
CA TRP A 39 4.22 4.19 -0.14
C TRP A 39 3.98 2.68 -0.36
N VAL A 40 4.31 1.86 0.63
CA VAL A 40 4.17 0.40 0.54
C VAL A 40 2.71 0.03 0.45
N LEU A 41 1.86 0.63 1.30
CA LEU A 41 0.43 0.37 1.29
C LEU A 41 -0.22 0.77 -0.04
N MET A 42 0.11 1.96 -0.57
CA MET A 42 -0.39 2.41 -1.89
C MET A 42 0.00 1.43 -3.00
N THR A 43 1.25 0.97 -3.00
CA THR A 43 1.74 0.01 -4.00
C THR A 43 1.02 -1.32 -3.90
N LEU A 44 0.84 -1.85 -2.68
CA LEU A 44 0.10 -3.09 -2.43
C LEU A 44 -1.36 -2.99 -2.85
N ILE A 45 -2.05 -1.88 -2.51
CA ILE A 45 -3.44 -1.65 -2.89
C ILE A 45 -3.58 -1.61 -4.42
N TYR A 46 -2.69 -0.88 -5.10
CA TYR A 46 -2.71 -0.83 -6.57
C TYR A 46 -2.59 -2.23 -7.20
N TRP A 47 -1.61 -3.01 -6.77
CA TRP A 47 -1.40 -4.36 -7.33
C TRP A 47 -2.51 -5.33 -6.94
N ALA A 48 -3.05 -5.24 -5.72
CA ALA A 48 -4.21 -6.05 -5.31
C ALA A 48 -5.46 -5.74 -6.13
N MET A 49 -5.68 -4.47 -6.50
CA MET A 49 -6.76 -4.10 -7.42
C MET A 49 -6.48 -4.54 -8.86
N ALA A 50 -5.24 -4.40 -9.31
CA ALA A 50 -4.86 -4.68 -10.69
C ALA A 50 -4.75 -6.19 -10.97
N LEU A 51 -4.16 -6.94 -10.04
CA LEU A 51 -3.86 -8.37 -10.16
C LEU A 51 -4.18 -9.11 -8.85
N PRO A 52 -5.46 -9.26 -8.50
CA PRO A 52 -5.88 -9.83 -7.21
C PRO A 52 -5.43 -11.28 -7.01
N HIS A 53 -5.14 -12.00 -8.09
CA HIS A 53 -4.63 -13.37 -8.03
C HIS A 53 -3.14 -13.47 -7.71
N ARG A 54 -2.39 -12.36 -7.78
CA ARG A 54 -0.94 -12.33 -7.53
C ARG A 54 -0.59 -11.68 -6.20
N VAL A 55 -1.27 -10.59 -5.86
CA VAL A 55 -1.05 -9.87 -4.62
C VAL A 55 -2.22 -10.16 -3.68
N GLY A 56 -2.04 -11.23 -2.91
CA GLY A 56 -3.00 -11.67 -1.91
C GLY A 56 -2.68 -11.19 -0.51
N VAL A 57 -3.53 -11.59 0.44
CA VAL A 57 -3.38 -11.26 1.88
C VAL A 57 -2.03 -11.73 2.43
N GLY A 58 -1.57 -12.93 2.04
CA GLY A 58 -0.27 -13.46 2.47
C GLY A 58 0.91 -12.63 1.98
N TYR A 59 0.84 -12.11 0.75
CA TYR A 59 1.85 -11.20 0.21
C TYR A 59 1.91 -9.89 1.00
N ALA A 60 0.75 -9.32 1.32
CA ALA A 60 0.65 -8.12 2.13
C ALA A 60 1.15 -8.34 3.56
N TRP A 61 0.79 -9.46 4.16
CA TRP A 61 1.26 -9.85 5.49
C TRP A 61 2.79 -9.93 5.55
N PHE A 62 3.39 -10.61 4.57
CA PHE A 62 4.84 -10.73 4.50
C PHE A 62 5.52 -9.38 4.28
N SER A 63 4.97 -8.53 3.40
CA SER A 63 5.46 -7.17 3.18
C SER A 63 5.38 -6.31 4.45
N GLY A 64 4.29 -6.41 5.20
CA GLY A 64 4.13 -5.73 6.48
C GLY A 64 5.10 -6.25 7.55
N LEU A 65 5.35 -7.56 7.59
CA LEU A 65 6.34 -8.14 8.50
C LEU A 65 7.76 -7.62 8.22
N LEU A 66 8.10 -7.49 6.94
CA LEU A 66 9.37 -6.87 6.56
C LEU A 66 9.44 -5.41 7.01
N MET A 67 8.34 -4.65 6.89
CA MET A 67 8.27 -3.28 7.37
C MET A 67 8.43 -3.18 8.88
N ASP A 68 7.80 -4.06 9.65
CA ASP A 68 7.97 -4.14 11.11
C ASP A 68 9.45 -4.31 11.49
N VAL A 69 10.17 -5.21 10.78
CA VAL A 69 11.60 -5.44 10.99
C VAL A 69 12.44 -4.23 10.58
N LEU A 70 12.16 -3.64 9.41
CA LEU A 70 12.93 -2.52 8.87
C LEU A 70 12.77 -1.24 9.68
N MET A 71 11.57 -0.99 10.19
CA MET A 71 11.27 0.22 10.97
C MET A 71 11.53 0.05 12.47
N GLY A 72 11.84 -1.18 12.93
CA GLY A 72 12.09 -1.45 14.34
C GLY A 72 10.86 -1.29 15.22
N GLY A 73 9.68 -1.46 14.65
CA GLY A 73 8.39 -1.39 15.35
C GLY A 73 8.05 -2.68 16.09
N SER A 74 6.82 -2.73 16.62
CA SER A 74 6.28 -3.96 17.22
C SER A 74 5.96 -4.97 16.13
N LEU A 75 6.63 -6.12 16.16
CA LEU A 75 6.44 -7.18 15.17
C LEU A 75 4.97 -7.58 15.06
N GLY A 76 4.46 -7.61 13.84
CA GLY A 76 3.11 -8.05 13.51
C GLY A 76 2.07 -6.93 13.39
N VAL A 77 2.37 -5.70 13.79
CA VAL A 77 1.42 -4.57 13.71
C VAL A 77 1.18 -4.17 12.27
N GLU A 78 2.25 -3.87 11.52
CA GLU A 78 2.15 -3.55 10.09
C GLU A 78 1.73 -4.78 9.27
N ALA A 79 2.25 -5.97 9.64
CA ALA A 79 1.85 -7.21 8.98
C ALA A 79 0.34 -7.44 9.06
N PHE A 80 -0.26 -7.29 10.24
CA PHE A 80 -1.69 -7.43 10.44
C PHE A 80 -2.47 -6.33 9.71
N SER A 81 -2.02 -5.08 9.83
CA SER A 81 -2.68 -3.92 9.21
C SER A 81 -2.72 -4.03 7.69
N TYR A 82 -1.60 -4.37 7.06
CA TYR A 82 -1.52 -4.55 5.61
C TYR A 82 -2.35 -5.74 5.14
N ALA A 83 -2.28 -6.88 5.85
CA ALA A 83 -3.09 -8.05 5.54
C ALA A 83 -4.59 -7.75 5.59
N PHE A 84 -5.03 -7.02 6.62
CA PHE A 84 -6.43 -6.64 6.81
C PHE A 84 -6.91 -5.69 5.69
N VAL A 85 -6.13 -4.65 5.38
CA VAL A 85 -6.49 -3.71 4.31
C VAL A 85 -6.52 -4.41 2.96
N ILE A 86 -5.53 -5.23 2.64
CA ILE A 86 -5.51 -5.94 1.36
C ILE A 86 -6.66 -6.97 1.27
N TYR A 87 -7.04 -7.60 2.38
CA TYR A 87 -8.25 -8.41 2.42
C TYR A 87 -9.50 -7.60 1.99
N LEU A 88 -9.67 -6.39 2.53
CA LEU A 88 -10.77 -5.52 2.14
C LEU A 88 -10.68 -5.11 0.67
N VAL A 89 -9.49 -4.74 0.20
CA VAL A 89 -9.26 -4.41 -1.21
C VAL A 89 -9.64 -5.56 -2.13
N LEU A 90 -9.22 -6.78 -1.81
CA LEU A 90 -9.54 -7.98 -2.59
C LEU A 90 -11.05 -8.26 -2.57
N ARG A 91 -11.71 -8.02 -1.46
CA ARG A 91 -13.17 -8.19 -1.34
C ARG A 91 -13.94 -7.22 -2.22
N PHE A 92 -13.46 -5.99 -2.33
CA PHE A 92 -14.13 -4.90 -3.05
C PHE A 92 -13.41 -4.47 -4.34
N HIS A 93 -12.43 -5.23 -4.83
CA HIS A 93 -11.57 -4.84 -5.95
C HIS A 93 -12.35 -4.48 -7.24
N LEU A 94 -13.47 -5.16 -7.52
CA LEU A 94 -14.30 -4.87 -8.69
C LEU A 94 -14.96 -3.50 -8.59
N GLN A 95 -15.45 -3.14 -7.41
CA GLN A 95 -16.07 -1.84 -7.16
C GLN A 95 -15.02 -0.73 -7.19
N LEU A 96 -13.88 -0.94 -6.50
CA LEU A 96 -12.78 0.04 -6.48
C LEU A 96 -12.25 0.35 -7.88
N ARG A 97 -12.19 -0.63 -8.77
CA ARG A 97 -11.75 -0.42 -10.17
C ARG A 97 -12.73 0.41 -11.00
N GLN A 98 -14.00 0.40 -10.66
CA GLN A 98 -15.05 1.15 -11.35
C GLN A 98 -15.15 2.60 -10.88
N TYR A 99 -14.63 2.90 -9.70
CA TYR A 99 -14.68 4.24 -9.14
C TYR A 99 -13.75 5.21 -9.89
N PRO A 100 -14.19 6.47 -10.08
CA PRO A 100 -13.29 7.53 -10.54
C PRO A 100 -12.19 7.77 -9.51
N LEU A 101 -11.04 8.32 -9.95
CA LEU A 101 -9.84 8.47 -9.11
C LEU A 101 -10.08 9.19 -7.78
N TRP A 102 -11.00 10.16 -7.74
CA TRP A 102 -11.32 10.88 -6.51
C TRP A 102 -12.06 9.99 -5.48
N GLN A 103 -12.98 9.10 -5.94
CA GLN A 103 -13.63 8.13 -5.05
C GLN A 103 -12.66 7.05 -4.59
N GLN A 104 -11.74 6.63 -5.46
CA GLN A 104 -10.65 5.75 -5.05
C GLN A 104 -9.79 6.41 -3.97
N ALA A 105 -9.43 7.69 -4.11
CA ALA A 105 -8.65 8.42 -3.12
C ALA A 105 -9.36 8.47 -1.75
N VAL A 106 -10.66 8.68 -1.72
CA VAL A 106 -11.46 8.63 -0.48
C VAL A 106 -11.46 7.23 0.14
N SER A 107 -11.59 6.18 -0.69
CA SER A 107 -11.50 4.79 -0.22
C SER A 107 -10.12 4.48 0.37
N ILE A 108 -9.05 4.95 -0.27
CA ILE A 108 -7.67 4.83 0.23
C ILE A 108 -7.51 5.56 1.56
N MET A 109 -8.06 6.77 1.67
CA MET A 109 -8.06 7.52 2.94
C MET A 109 -8.63 6.68 4.08
N THR A 110 -9.78 6.05 3.87
CA THR A 110 -10.39 5.16 4.85
C THR A 110 -9.49 3.97 5.19
N MET A 111 -8.84 3.38 4.19
CA MET A 111 -7.94 2.23 4.38
C MET A 111 -6.66 2.62 5.14
N VAL A 112 -6.09 3.78 4.86
CA VAL A 112 -4.92 4.29 5.61
C VAL A 112 -5.30 4.59 7.06
N LEU A 113 -6.49 5.12 7.31
CA LEU A 113 -7.01 5.29 8.67
C LEU A 113 -7.11 3.94 9.41
N LEU A 114 -7.61 2.90 8.73
CA LEU A 114 -7.71 1.56 9.31
C LEU A 114 -6.33 0.97 9.66
N VAL A 115 -5.31 1.21 8.83
CA VAL A 115 -3.92 0.76 9.12
C VAL A 115 -3.38 1.41 10.38
N ASN A 116 -3.73 2.65 10.66
CA ASN A 116 -3.26 3.37 11.82
C ASN A 116 -3.96 2.95 13.14
N ILE A 117 -5.12 2.28 13.08
CA ILE A 117 -5.85 1.86 14.29
C ILE A 117 -5.03 0.96 15.22
N PRO A 118 -4.39 -0.14 14.77
CA PRO A 118 -3.59 -0.98 15.66
C PRO A 118 -2.41 -0.23 16.30
N ALA A 119 -1.75 0.63 15.52
CA ALA A 119 -0.66 1.46 16.02
C ALA A 119 -1.13 2.40 17.14
N VAL A 120 -2.31 3.01 16.99
CA VAL A 120 -2.93 3.87 18.01
C VAL A 120 -3.32 3.07 19.27
N LEU A 121 -3.92 1.89 19.09
CA LEU A 121 -4.36 1.05 20.22
C LEU A 121 -3.19 0.49 21.02
N MET A 122 -2.06 0.20 20.38
CA MET A 122 -0.86 -0.33 21.02
C MET A 122 0.05 0.76 21.59
N SER A 123 -0.11 2.00 21.16
CA SER A 123 0.63 3.15 21.64
C SER A 123 -0.06 3.74 22.86
N SER A 124 0.66 3.80 23.97
CA SER A 124 0.22 4.53 25.19
C SER A 124 0.32 6.06 25.06
N SER A 125 0.82 6.55 23.92
CA SER A 125 0.93 7.97 23.62
C SER A 125 -0.37 8.52 23.04
N HIS A 126 -0.72 9.75 23.40
CA HIS A 126 -1.88 10.45 22.87
C HIS A 126 -1.91 10.44 21.33
N VAL A 127 -3.10 10.22 20.75
CA VAL A 127 -3.34 10.36 19.31
C VAL A 127 -2.82 11.71 18.86
N SER A 128 -1.68 11.71 18.19
CA SER A 128 -1.06 12.95 17.75
C SER A 128 -1.76 13.47 16.48
N TRP A 129 -2.04 14.73 16.45
CA TRP A 129 -2.53 15.47 15.26
C TRP A 129 -1.76 15.13 13.98
N TYR A 130 -0.49 14.81 14.12
CA TYR A 130 0.42 14.49 13.03
C TYR A 130 0.07 13.21 12.26
N MET A 131 -0.70 12.29 12.84
CA MET A 131 -1.14 11.07 12.13
C MET A 131 -2.04 11.41 10.92
N TRP A 132 -2.82 12.48 11.03
CA TRP A 132 -3.68 12.95 9.95
C TRP A 132 -2.88 13.44 8.73
N LEU A 133 -1.67 13.94 8.94
CA LEU A 133 -0.82 14.41 7.84
C LEU A 133 -0.43 13.26 6.90
N SER A 134 -0.06 12.09 7.43
CA SER A 134 0.23 10.90 6.62
C SER A 134 -0.99 10.45 5.80
N VAL A 135 -2.18 10.48 6.40
CA VAL A 135 -3.42 10.14 5.71
C VAL A 135 -3.71 11.11 4.57
N ILE A 136 -3.59 12.41 4.81
CA ILE A 136 -3.82 13.46 3.81
C ILE A 136 -2.81 13.33 2.67
N THR A 137 -1.52 13.22 2.97
CA THR A 137 -0.47 13.11 1.96
C THR A 137 -0.62 11.86 1.11
N THR A 138 -0.95 10.71 1.73
CA THR A 138 -1.21 9.46 1.01
C THR A 138 -2.41 9.60 0.07
N THR A 139 -3.49 10.22 0.53
CA THR A 139 -4.71 10.45 -0.26
C THR A 139 -4.43 11.37 -1.45
N LEU A 140 -3.70 12.46 -1.23
CA LEU A 140 -3.35 13.42 -2.28
C LEU A 140 -2.37 12.83 -3.32
N LEU A 141 -1.46 11.98 -2.88
CA LEU A 141 -0.48 11.32 -3.77
C LEU A 141 -1.04 10.09 -4.49
N TRP A 142 -2.19 9.58 -4.07
CA TRP A 142 -2.79 8.40 -4.69
C TRP A 142 -2.93 8.50 -6.21
N PRO A 143 -3.49 9.58 -6.79
CA PRO A 143 -3.65 9.68 -8.25
C PRO A 143 -2.30 9.59 -8.99
N ILE A 144 -1.25 10.18 -8.43
CA ILE A 144 0.11 10.17 -8.98
C ILE A 144 0.69 8.77 -8.91
N ALA A 145 0.62 8.12 -7.74
CA ALA A 145 1.08 6.75 -7.55
C ALA A 145 0.34 5.77 -8.46
N TYR A 146 -0.98 5.93 -8.59
CA TYR A 146 -1.81 5.13 -9.49
C TYR A 146 -1.39 5.30 -10.96
N ALA A 147 -1.21 6.54 -11.43
CA ALA A 147 -0.78 6.82 -12.79
C ALA A 147 0.61 6.23 -13.08
N PHE A 148 1.53 6.37 -12.15
CA PHE A 148 2.90 5.85 -12.25
C PHE A 148 2.92 4.31 -12.31
N LEU A 149 2.27 3.64 -11.39
CA LEU A 149 2.20 2.18 -11.35
C LEU A 149 1.44 1.62 -12.57
N ARG A 150 0.41 2.34 -13.03
CA ARG A 150 -0.29 1.99 -14.26
C ARG A 150 0.60 2.10 -15.48
N ALA A 151 1.45 3.13 -15.56
CA ALA A 151 2.44 3.27 -16.63
C ALA A 151 3.43 2.09 -16.61
N ILE A 152 4.00 1.76 -15.46
CA ILE A 152 4.88 0.61 -15.28
C ILE A 152 4.19 -0.68 -15.75
N ARG A 153 2.97 -0.93 -15.28
CA ARG A 153 2.20 -2.12 -15.66
C ARG A 153 2.03 -2.24 -17.18
N ARG A 154 1.76 -1.12 -17.86
CA ARG A 154 1.58 -1.09 -19.33
C ARG A 154 2.90 -1.31 -20.08
N THR A 155 3.97 -0.63 -19.64
CA THR A 155 5.28 -0.72 -20.29
C THR A 155 5.85 -2.14 -20.23
N PHE A 156 5.68 -2.82 -19.09
CA PHE A 156 6.22 -4.16 -18.87
C PHE A 156 5.20 -5.29 -19.11
N ASN A 157 4.00 -4.98 -19.62
CA ASN A 157 2.94 -5.96 -19.90
C ASN A 157 2.68 -6.94 -18.75
N VAL A 158 2.64 -6.43 -17.51
CA VAL A 158 2.39 -7.24 -16.30
C VAL A 158 0.95 -7.75 -16.31
N SER A 159 0.80 -9.06 -16.37
CA SER A 159 -0.49 -9.76 -16.47
C SER A 159 -0.61 -10.91 -15.46
#